data_9e66ecabd816ea894a65aba43559611d
#
_entry.id   9e66ecabd816ea894a65aba43559611d
#
_cell.length_a   1.000
_cell.length_b   1.000
_cell.length_c   1.000
_cell.angle_alpha   90.00
_cell.angle_beta   90.00
_cell.angle_gamma   90.00
#
_symmetry.space_group_name_H-M   'P 1'
#
loop_
_entity.id
_entity.type
_entity.pdbx_description
1 polymer ?
#
loop_
_entity_poly.entity_id
_entity_poly.type
_entity_poly.pdbx_seq_one_letter_code
_entity_poly.pdbx_strand_id
1 'polypeptide(L)'
;MVSKRFTVGAVAAAASLALTVTGLSIPANAAPSDTRTFTVLAESGVSTDAAIAAIAAAGGKVVARTDDVGLFQVTSDRADFASRATAAGALVGAAEEKAIGRKPKLDRAEQEHLLAAAATKGKAARNNGKKMDPLDDKLWGLDMIRADKARKIEPGDRRVTVGILDTGVDASQPDLAPNFNWALSRNFAPDIPEVDGPCEVASCLDPVGTDDGGHGTHVAGTIGAAANGFGLSGVAPNVSLVELKGGQDSGYFFLNPVVNSLVHAGRSGLDVVNMSFYVDPWLYNCTANPADSPEAQAEQRTVIEAMKRALNFAHHKGVTLVGSLGNNHEDLGAPRTDVSSPDYGADPYPRPIDNATCWDLPVEGPHVIGVSAVGPSGKKSDYSNYGTEQISVAAPGGWFRDGFGTDTYRTDANMILSTYPKKVLQEEGSVDENGDIVAGFENSVFKQCTAKGECGYYTYLQGTSMASPHVSGVAALIVSKHGKKQGRNGYGMAPNLVEQHLYRTAAEHACPEPRLQSYTNEGRDAEFDAYCAGSLNFNGFYGYGIVDAYAAVKTPVKPNVRP
;
A
#
# COMPACT_ATOMS: atom_id res chain seq x y z
N MET A 1 -28.59 65.97 -8.51
CA MET A 1 -28.22 67.25 -9.11
C MET A 1 -27.12 67.03 -10.12
N VAL A 2 -27.43 67.27 -11.40
CA VAL A 2 -26.62 67.88 -12.48
C VAL A 2 -25.30 67.21 -12.84
N SER A 3 -25.27 66.36 -13.82
CA SER A 3 -25.03 66.55 -15.28
C SER A 3 -23.88 67.53 -15.62
N LYS A 4 -22.89 67.03 -16.36
CA LYS A 4 -22.34 67.75 -17.55
C LYS A 4 -21.53 66.75 -18.43
N ARG A 5 -22.05 66.51 -19.62
CA ARG A 5 -21.37 66.01 -20.81
C ARG A 5 -20.50 67.14 -21.40
N PHE A 6 -19.36 66.78 -22.00
CA PHE A 6 -18.74 67.56 -23.06
C PHE A 6 -18.27 66.64 -24.16
N THR A 7 -18.80 66.83 -25.33
CA THR A 7 -18.42 66.32 -26.65
C THR A 7 -17.65 67.42 -27.43
N VAL A 8 -16.56 67.07 -28.08
CA VAL A 8 -16.00 67.76 -29.28
C VAL A 8 -15.07 66.71 -29.89
N GLY A 9 -15.16 66.14 -31.10
CA GLY A 9 -15.37 66.88 -32.36
C GLY A 9 -14.17 66.59 -33.25
N ALA A 10 -14.37 65.84 -34.31
CA ALA A 10 -13.46 65.25 -35.29
C ALA A 10 -12.52 66.25 -36.01
N VAL A 11 -11.39 65.74 -36.57
CA VAL A 11 -11.00 65.96 -37.97
C VAL A 11 -10.03 64.80 -38.41
N ALA A 12 -10.32 64.25 -39.57
CA ALA A 12 -9.55 63.21 -40.25
C ALA A 12 -8.36 63.84 -41.05
N ALA A 13 -7.24 63.13 -41.10
CA ALA A 13 -6.28 63.30 -42.18
C ALA A 13 -5.71 61.89 -42.52
N ALA A 14 -6.02 61.41 -43.72
CA ALA A 14 -5.48 60.20 -44.26
C ALA A 14 -4.06 60.44 -44.78
N ALA A 15 -3.10 59.61 -44.34
CA ALA A 15 -1.82 59.44 -45.02
C ALA A 15 -1.56 57.94 -45.17
N SER A 16 -1.68 57.47 -46.39
CA SER A 16 -1.39 56.06 -46.76
C SER A 16 0.13 55.86 -46.83
N LEU A 17 0.68 55.10 -45.88
CA LEU A 17 2.03 54.54 -45.98
C LEU A 17 1.90 53.04 -46.19
N ALA A 18 2.25 52.57 -47.38
CA ALA A 18 2.41 51.16 -47.68
C ALA A 18 3.65 50.61 -46.98
N LEU A 19 3.48 49.86 -45.89
CA LEU A 19 4.52 49.02 -45.30
C LEU A 19 4.42 47.62 -45.90
N THR A 20 5.41 47.22 -46.66
CA THR A 20 5.67 45.83 -47.04
C THR A 20 6.01 45.03 -45.76
N VAL A 21 5.05 44.25 -45.26
CA VAL A 21 5.27 43.28 -44.19
C VAL A 21 5.93 42.06 -44.83
N THR A 22 7.25 41.93 -44.68
CA THR A 22 7.93 40.64 -44.84
C THR A 22 7.43 39.69 -43.76
N GLY A 23 6.69 38.65 -44.17
CA GLY A 23 6.18 37.64 -43.29
C GLY A 23 7.32 36.89 -42.60
N LEU A 24 7.53 37.19 -41.29
CA LEU A 24 8.16 36.27 -40.38
C LEU A 24 7.10 35.18 -40.08
N SER A 25 7.28 34.01 -40.68
CA SER A 25 6.60 32.80 -40.28
C SER A 25 7.00 32.50 -38.84
N ILE A 26 6.09 32.80 -37.92
CA ILE A 26 6.15 32.27 -36.55
C ILE A 26 6.05 30.75 -36.72
N PRO A 27 7.02 29.96 -36.20
CA PRO A 27 6.84 28.52 -36.21
C PRO A 27 5.54 28.23 -35.47
N ALA A 28 4.64 27.50 -36.11
CA ALA A 28 3.43 26.97 -35.44
C ALA A 28 3.92 26.26 -34.17
N ASN A 29 3.47 26.72 -33.02
CA ASN A 29 3.59 25.92 -31.79
C ASN A 29 3.12 24.53 -32.14
N ALA A 30 4.02 23.56 -32.10
CA ALA A 30 3.63 22.16 -32.15
C ALA A 30 2.55 21.99 -31.06
N ALA A 31 1.38 21.48 -31.43
CA ALA A 31 0.40 21.04 -30.48
C ALA A 31 1.12 20.15 -29.45
N PRO A 32 0.76 20.20 -28.16
CA PRO A 32 1.31 19.27 -27.19
C PRO A 32 1.24 17.87 -27.79
N SER A 33 2.34 17.17 -27.89
CA SER A 33 2.34 15.79 -28.36
C SER A 33 1.52 15.01 -27.33
N ASP A 34 0.42 14.38 -27.73
CA ASP A 34 -0.37 13.42 -26.92
C ASP A 34 0.46 12.15 -26.65
N THR A 35 1.68 12.34 -26.16
CA THR A 35 2.59 11.23 -25.86
C THR A 35 2.11 10.58 -24.59
N ARG A 36 1.71 9.32 -24.68
CA ARG A 36 1.23 8.49 -23.58
C ARG A 36 2.32 7.54 -23.13
N THR A 37 2.28 7.17 -21.85
CA THR A 37 3.19 6.20 -21.24
C THR A 37 2.48 4.86 -21.06
N PHE A 38 3.22 3.78 -21.32
CA PHE A 38 2.71 2.42 -21.23
C PHE A 38 3.72 1.54 -20.49
N THR A 39 3.21 0.62 -19.68
CA THR A 39 3.94 -0.54 -19.22
C THR A 39 3.70 -1.68 -20.19
N VAL A 40 4.76 -2.20 -20.81
CA VAL A 40 4.72 -3.28 -21.81
C VAL A 40 5.45 -4.50 -21.27
N LEU A 41 4.85 -5.68 -21.46
CA LEU A 41 5.41 -6.95 -21.01
C LEU A 41 5.75 -7.84 -22.22
N ALA A 42 6.99 -8.34 -22.28
CA ALA A 42 7.41 -9.29 -23.29
C ALA A 42 6.84 -10.69 -23.02
N GLU A 43 6.60 -11.48 -24.06
CA GLU A 43 6.29 -12.89 -23.91
C GLU A 43 7.44 -13.68 -23.27
N SER A 44 7.10 -14.74 -22.55
CA SER A 44 8.08 -15.59 -21.89
C SER A 44 9.02 -16.25 -22.90
N GLY A 45 10.33 -16.15 -22.66
CA GLY A 45 11.35 -16.70 -23.54
C GLY A 45 11.71 -15.83 -24.76
N VAL A 46 11.06 -14.69 -24.95
CA VAL A 46 11.43 -13.72 -25.98
C VAL A 46 12.66 -12.94 -25.52
N SER A 47 13.64 -12.75 -26.41
CA SER A 47 14.81 -11.94 -26.11
C SER A 47 14.46 -10.46 -25.98
N THR A 48 15.22 -9.74 -25.15
CA THR A 48 15.07 -8.27 -24.98
C THR A 48 15.09 -7.52 -26.32
N ASP A 49 16.00 -7.90 -27.24
CA ASP A 49 16.10 -7.23 -28.55
C ASP A 49 14.87 -7.50 -29.43
N ALA A 50 14.31 -8.72 -29.38
CA ALA A 50 13.09 -9.04 -30.12
C ALA A 50 11.87 -8.29 -29.54
N ALA A 51 11.78 -8.16 -28.22
CA ALA A 51 10.73 -7.37 -27.58
C ALA A 51 10.84 -5.89 -27.95
N ILE A 52 12.04 -5.30 -27.91
CA ILE A 52 12.29 -3.91 -28.32
C ILE A 52 11.91 -3.70 -29.79
N ALA A 53 12.25 -4.63 -30.68
CA ALA A 53 11.87 -4.55 -32.09
C ALA A 53 10.35 -4.61 -32.27
N ALA A 54 9.64 -5.44 -31.51
CA ALA A 54 8.17 -5.53 -31.53
C ALA A 54 7.52 -4.25 -31.01
N ILE A 55 8.03 -3.66 -29.92
CA ILE A 55 7.58 -2.37 -29.39
C ILE A 55 7.74 -1.27 -30.43
N ALA A 56 8.90 -1.19 -31.07
CA ALA A 56 9.16 -0.20 -32.14
C ALA A 56 8.23 -0.40 -33.33
N ALA A 57 7.98 -1.63 -33.78
CA ALA A 57 7.05 -1.96 -34.86
C ALA A 57 5.59 -1.60 -34.51
N ALA A 58 5.21 -1.67 -33.23
CA ALA A 58 3.91 -1.20 -32.75
C ALA A 58 3.82 0.34 -32.71
N GLY A 59 4.94 1.06 -32.77
CA GLY A 59 5.02 2.53 -32.74
C GLY A 59 5.37 3.09 -31.35
N GLY A 60 5.97 2.28 -30.48
CA GLY A 60 6.45 2.68 -29.17
C GLY A 60 7.94 2.96 -29.13
N LYS A 61 8.36 3.76 -28.17
CA LYS A 61 9.76 4.04 -27.84
C LYS A 61 10.04 3.60 -26.41
N VAL A 62 10.95 2.66 -26.21
CA VAL A 62 11.38 2.22 -24.88
C VAL A 62 12.14 3.36 -24.19
N VAL A 63 11.71 3.71 -22.97
CA VAL A 63 12.35 4.73 -22.12
C VAL A 63 13.05 4.12 -20.90
N ALA A 64 12.52 2.99 -20.39
CA ALA A 64 13.16 2.21 -19.33
C ALA A 64 12.82 0.72 -19.49
N ARG A 65 13.57 -0.16 -18.81
CA ARG A 65 13.34 -1.61 -18.85
C ARG A 65 13.79 -2.31 -17.58
N THR A 66 13.12 -3.42 -17.30
CA THR A 66 13.42 -4.32 -16.19
C THR A 66 13.50 -5.74 -16.74
N ASP A 67 14.71 -6.10 -17.20
CA ASP A 67 14.96 -7.30 -17.98
C ASP A 67 14.67 -8.61 -17.20
N ASP A 68 14.79 -8.60 -15.86
CA ASP A 68 14.55 -9.80 -15.03
C ASP A 68 13.13 -10.36 -15.19
N VAL A 69 12.17 -9.52 -15.51
CA VAL A 69 10.75 -9.90 -15.67
C VAL A 69 10.21 -9.58 -17.05
N GLY A 70 11.07 -9.05 -17.96
CA GLY A 70 10.68 -8.68 -19.32
C GLY A 70 9.74 -7.49 -19.39
N LEU A 71 9.88 -6.51 -18.48
CA LEU A 71 9.06 -5.30 -18.40
C LEU A 71 9.75 -4.12 -19.09
N PHE A 72 8.96 -3.32 -19.80
CA PHE A 72 9.43 -2.10 -20.49
C PHE A 72 8.50 -0.93 -20.17
N GLN A 73 9.06 0.21 -19.84
CA GLN A 73 8.34 1.47 -19.88
C GLN A 73 8.50 2.07 -21.29
N VAL A 74 7.38 2.42 -21.90
CA VAL A 74 7.31 2.81 -23.31
C VAL A 74 6.50 4.07 -23.46
N THR A 75 6.97 5.00 -24.29
CA THR A 75 6.17 6.16 -24.72
C THR A 75 5.68 5.96 -26.15
N SER A 76 4.45 6.41 -26.44
CA SER A 76 3.89 6.41 -27.78
C SER A 76 2.90 7.56 -27.97
N ASP A 77 2.90 8.15 -29.16
CA ASP A 77 1.91 9.13 -29.64
C ASP A 77 0.74 8.48 -30.38
N ARG A 78 0.77 7.15 -30.54
CA ARG A 78 -0.26 6.40 -31.25
C ARG A 78 -1.43 6.02 -30.34
N ALA A 79 -2.62 6.36 -30.77
CA ALA A 79 -3.86 5.98 -30.07
C ALA A 79 -4.10 4.46 -30.04
N ASP A 80 -3.61 3.73 -31.06
CA ASP A 80 -3.76 2.28 -31.22
C ASP A 80 -2.55 1.48 -30.73
N PHE A 81 -1.62 2.10 -29.99
CA PHE A 81 -0.38 1.44 -29.57
C PHE A 81 -0.65 0.16 -28.75
N ALA A 82 -1.52 0.24 -27.73
CA ALA A 82 -1.80 -0.92 -26.86
C ALA A 82 -2.35 -2.12 -27.63
N SER A 83 -3.31 -1.90 -28.56
CA SER A 83 -3.87 -2.96 -29.38
C SER A 83 -2.84 -3.56 -30.35
N ARG A 84 -1.95 -2.73 -30.92
CA ARG A 84 -0.85 -3.19 -31.78
C ARG A 84 0.20 -3.98 -30.99
N ALA A 85 0.52 -3.54 -29.77
CA ALA A 85 1.43 -4.27 -28.88
C ALA A 85 0.86 -5.64 -28.52
N THR A 86 -0.42 -5.72 -28.13
CA THR A 86 -1.11 -6.97 -27.85
C THR A 86 -1.19 -7.91 -29.06
N ALA A 87 -1.31 -7.37 -30.28
CA ALA A 87 -1.29 -8.17 -31.52
C ALA A 87 0.10 -8.66 -31.92
N ALA A 88 1.17 -8.15 -31.32
CA ALA A 88 2.53 -8.57 -31.61
C ALA A 88 2.86 -9.84 -30.80
N GLY A 89 3.12 -10.96 -31.46
CA GLY A 89 3.36 -12.25 -30.80
C GLY A 89 4.62 -12.34 -29.91
N ALA A 90 5.41 -11.28 -29.83
CA ALA A 90 6.55 -11.15 -28.91
C ALA A 90 6.19 -10.45 -27.59
N LEU A 91 4.96 -9.92 -27.46
CA LEU A 91 4.51 -9.15 -26.31
C LEU A 91 3.22 -9.78 -25.75
N VAL A 92 3.10 -9.81 -24.42
CA VAL A 92 1.86 -10.16 -23.72
C VAL A 92 0.82 -9.06 -23.95
N GLY A 93 1.24 -7.81 -23.84
CA GLY A 93 0.40 -6.64 -24.04
C GLY A 93 1.04 -5.35 -23.52
N ALA A 94 0.20 -4.33 -23.43
CA ALA A 94 0.56 -3.02 -22.89
C ALA A 94 -0.57 -2.50 -21.99
N ALA A 95 -0.21 -2.04 -20.81
CA ALA A 95 -1.08 -1.30 -19.89
C ALA A 95 -0.74 0.19 -19.97
N GLU A 96 -1.72 1.04 -20.21
CA GLU A 96 -1.52 2.49 -20.28
C GLU A 96 -1.44 3.07 -18.87
N GLU A 97 -0.40 3.86 -18.56
CA GLU A 97 -0.33 4.68 -17.36
C GLU A 97 -1.19 5.93 -17.59
N LYS A 98 -2.41 5.91 -17.09
CA LYS A 98 -3.38 7.00 -17.31
C LYS A 98 -3.33 7.97 -16.16
N ALA A 99 -3.31 9.28 -16.48
CA ALA A 99 -3.55 10.33 -15.50
C ALA A 99 -4.98 10.24 -14.95
N ILE A 100 -5.11 10.33 -13.64
CA ILE A 100 -6.38 10.21 -12.93
C ILE A 100 -6.79 11.58 -12.43
N GLY A 101 -7.99 12.02 -12.82
CA GLY A 101 -8.49 13.35 -12.52
C GLY A 101 -9.06 13.55 -11.12
N ARG A 102 -8.84 12.67 -10.14
CA ARG A 102 -9.35 12.83 -8.76
C ARG A 102 -8.44 12.13 -7.76
N LYS A 103 -8.17 12.81 -6.63
CA LYS A 103 -7.56 12.19 -5.45
C LYS A 103 -8.44 11.01 -5.02
N PRO A 104 -7.90 9.80 -4.78
CA PRO A 104 -8.69 8.69 -4.30
C PRO A 104 -9.41 9.11 -3.02
N LYS A 105 -10.60 8.63 -2.85
CA LYS A 105 -11.18 8.62 -1.51
C LYS A 105 -10.33 7.64 -0.72
N LEU A 106 -9.72 8.09 0.39
CA LEU A 106 -9.16 7.20 1.40
C LEU A 106 -10.09 6.01 1.58
N ASP A 107 -9.57 4.81 1.71
CA ASP A 107 -10.39 3.63 1.91
C ASP A 107 -11.46 3.92 2.96
N ARG A 108 -12.70 3.56 2.68
CA ARG A 108 -13.85 3.84 3.55
C ARG A 108 -13.62 3.34 4.97
N ALA A 109 -12.90 2.24 5.13
CA ALA A 109 -12.51 1.70 6.42
C ALA A 109 -11.50 2.62 7.15
N GLU A 110 -10.56 3.21 6.43
CA GLU A 110 -9.55 4.12 6.98
C GLU A 110 -10.13 5.49 7.33
N GLN A 111 -11.16 5.94 6.57
CA GLN A 111 -11.84 7.24 6.80
C GLN A 111 -12.86 7.23 7.91
N GLU A 112 -13.32 6.08 8.37
CA GLU A 112 -14.47 6.01 9.28
C GLU A 112 -14.23 6.80 10.58
N HIS A 113 -12.98 6.89 11.04
CA HIS A 113 -12.59 7.68 12.20
C HIS A 113 -12.65 9.19 11.96
N LEU A 114 -12.27 9.68 10.76
CA LEU A 114 -12.33 11.11 10.42
C LEU A 114 -13.76 11.64 10.41
N LEU A 115 -14.71 10.80 9.97
CA LEU A 115 -16.14 11.13 9.99
C LEU A 115 -16.74 11.06 11.39
N ALA A 116 -16.11 10.31 12.30
CA ALA A 116 -16.58 10.07 13.67
C ALA A 116 -15.93 10.97 14.74
N ALA A 117 -14.93 11.78 14.40
CA ALA A 117 -14.20 12.66 15.32
C ALA A 117 -15.10 13.63 16.16
N ALA A 118 -16.40 13.68 15.86
CA ALA A 118 -17.40 14.42 16.63
C ALA A 118 -18.06 13.62 17.77
N ALA A 119 -17.74 12.33 17.98
CA ALA A 119 -18.49 11.50 18.93
C ALA A 119 -17.59 10.58 19.77
N THR A 120 -17.60 10.84 21.04
CA THR A 120 -17.34 9.99 22.23
C THR A 120 -15.94 9.97 22.82
N LYS A 121 -15.90 10.51 24.06
CA LYS A 121 -14.81 10.33 25.03
C LYS A 121 -14.83 8.92 25.61
N GLY A 122 -14.33 7.92 24.88
CA GLY A 122 -14.14 6.56 25.39
C GLY A 122 -12.83 6.43 26.17
N LYS A 123 -12.76 5.50 27.11
CA LYS A 123 -11.51 5.17 27.82
C LYS A 123 -10.77 4.12 27.04
N ALA A 124 -9.53 4.41 26.65
CA ALA A 124 -8.63 3.45 26.02
C ALA A 124 -8.49 2.16 26.85
N ALA A 125 -8.43 1.01 26.17
CA ALA A 125 -8.04 -0.25 26.79
C ALA A 125 -6.63 -0.07 27.40
N ARG A 126 -6.47 -0.45 28.70
CA ARG A 126 -5.18 -0.31 29.36
C ARG A 126 -4.30 -1.53 29.08
N ASN A 127 -3.18 -1.29 28.44
CA ASN A 127 -2.10 -2.24 28.34
C ASN A 127 -1.42 -2.44 29.71
N ASN A 128 -1.27 -3.68 30.18
CA ASN A 128 -0.63 -4.03 31.44
C ASN A 128 0.83 -4.51 31.27
N GLY A 129 1.42 -4.38 30.07
CA GLY A 129 2.81 -4.77 29.78
C GLY A 129 3.85 -3.80 30.35
N LYS A 130 5.09 -4.25 30.50
CA LYS A 130 6.21 -3.33 30.75
C LYS A 130 6.46 -2.52 29.47
N LYS A 131 6.30 -1.22 29.57
CA LYS A 131 6.50 -0.25 28.47
C LYS A 131 7.96 -0.26 28.02
N MET A 132 8.20 -0.23 26.71
CA MET A 132 9.51 0.06 26.13
C MET A 132 9.63 1.57 25.86
N ASP A 133 8.62 2.19 25.27
CA ASP A 133 8.56 3.60 24.93
C ASP A 133 7.27 4.27 25.46
N PRO A 134 7.21 5.61 25.52
CA PRO A 134 6.11 6.33 26.20
C PRO A 134 4.70 6.02 25.72
N LEU A 135 4.51 5.76 24.42
CA LEU A 135 3.21 5.47 23.81
C LEU A 135 2.89 3.97 23.69
N ASP A 136 3.79 3.08 24.11
CA ASP A 136 3.59 1.63 23.99
C ASP A 136 2.36 1.13 24.79
N ASP A 137 1.89 1.89 25.78
CA ASP A 137 0.66 1.55 26.49
C ASP A 137 -0.63 1.67 25.67
N LYS A 138 -0.54 2.25 24.48
CA LYS A 138 -1.63 2.39 23.52
C LYS A 138 -1.62 1.31 22.44
N LEU A 139 -0.57 0.47 22.40
CA LEU A 139 -0.33 -0.51 21.35
C LEU A 139 -0.93 -1.89 21.74
N TRP A 140 -2.26 -1.96 21.86
CA TRP A 140 -2.94 -3.20 22.19
C TRP A 140 -2.63 -4.36 21.20
N GLY A 141 -2.38 -4.03 19.93
CA GLY A 141 -2.04 -5.01 18.90
C GLY A 141 -0.75 -5.75 19.22
N LEU A 142 0.26 -5.07 19.75
CA LEU A 142 1.52 -5.71 20.15
C LEU A 142 1.35 -6.66 21.34
N ASP A 143 0.45 -6.34 22.27
CA ASP A 143 0.13 -7.24 23.38
C ASP A 143 -0.63 -8.48 22.89
N MET A 144 -1.59 -8.31 21.97
CA MET A 144 -2.36 -9.41 21.40
C MET A 144 -1.43 -10.43 20.74
N ILE A 145 -0.46 -9.98 19.94
CA ILE A 145 0.51 -10.87 19.28
C ILE A 145 1.71 -11.22 20.17
N ARG A 146 1.72 -10.77 21.43
CA ARG A 146 2.77 -11.02 22.42
C ARG A 146 4.15 -10.52 22.02
N ALA A 147 4.22 -9.42 21.25
CA ALA A 147 5.46 -8.84 20.78
C ALA A 147 6.32 -8.32 21.95
N ASP A 148 5.71 -7.83 23.04
CA ASP A 148 6.39 -7.42 24.27
C ASP A 148 7.24 -8.55 24.90
N LYS A 149 6.77 -9.81 24.76
CA LYS A 149 7.50 -11.01 25.21
C LYS A 149 8.53 -11.48 24.20
N ALA A 150 8.19 -11.38 22.90
CA ALA A 150 9.11 -11.75 21.81
C ALA A 150 10.38 -10.91 21.85
N ARG A 151 10.27 -9.59 21.99
CA ARG A 151 11.38 -8.63 22.01
C ARG A 151 12.39 -8.89 23.13
N LYS A 152 12.00 -9.54 24.25
CA LYS A 152 12.92 -9.95 25.32
C LYS A 152 13.83 -11.11 24.90
N ILE A 153 13.43 -11.86 23.87
CA ILE A 153 14.19 -12.99 23.31
C ILE A 153 14.95 -12.56 22.06
N GLU A 154 14.25 -11.80 21.19
CA GLU A 154 14.74 -11.32 19.90
C GLU A 154 14.07 -9.99 19.56
N PRO A 155 14.76 -8.86 19.68
CA PRO A 155 14.20 -7.54 19.35
C PRO A 155 14.33 -7.20 17.86
N GLY A 156 14.85 -8.10 17.05
CA GLY A 156 15.25 -7.88 15.66
C GLY A 156 16.76 -7.73 15.49
N ASP A 157 17.22 -7.93 14.27
CA ASP A 157 18.65 -7.82 13.89
C ASP A 157 18.79 -6.80 12.75
N ARG A 158 19.72 -5.86 12.87
CA ARG A 158 20.00 -4.84 11.85
C ARG A 158 20.37 -5.39 10.47
N ARG A 159 20.79 -6.63 10.40
CA ARG A 159 21.07 -7.32 9.14
C ARG A 159 19.81 -7.75 8.40
N VAL A 160 18.69 -7.87 9.13
CA VAL A 160 17.39 -8.21 8.55
C VAL A 160 16.73 -6.95 8.02
N THR A 161 16.34 -7.00 6.77
CA THR A 161 15.78 -5.88 6.00
C THR A 161 14.31 -6.12 5.70
N VAL A 162 13.48 -5.11 6.00
CA VAL A 162 12.06 -5.12 5.66
C VAL A 162 11.77 -3.99 4.68
N GLY A 163 11.34 -4.35 3.48
CA GLY A 163 10.87 -3.41 2.46
C GLY A 163 9.43 -2.97 2.75
N ILE A 164 9.22 -1.68 2.77
CA ILE A 164 7.92 -1.04 2.83
C ILE A 164 7.56 -0.60 1.41
N LEU A 165 6.83 -1.44 0.67
CA LEU A 165 6.31 -1.11 -0.65
C LEU A 165 4.99 -0.39 -0.44
N ASP A 166 5.06 0.96 -0.47
CA ASP A 166 3.96 1.82 -0.03
C ASP A 166 4.11 3.24 -0.62
N THR A 167 3.40 4.24 -0.06
CA THR A 167 3.40 5.66 -0.48
C THR A 167 4.73 6.39 -0.21
N GLY A 168 5.61 5.81 0.57
CA GLY A 168 6.88 6.38 1.03
C GLY A 168 7.11 6.08 2.50
N VAL A 169 8.19 6.61 3.06
CA VAL A 169 8.49 6.56 4.50
C VAL A 169 9.13 7.88 4.91
N ASP A 170 8.51 8.62 5.83
CA ASP A 170 9.13 9.82 6.41
C ASP A 170 10.34 9.45 7.27
N ALA A 171 11.53 9.50 6.67
CA ALA A 171 12.79 9.19 7.36
C ALA A 171 13.22 10.26 8.37
N SER A 172 12.53 11.41 8.42
CA SER A 172 12.75 12.45 9.43
C SER A 172 12.06 12.15 10.76
N GLN A 173 11.10 11.20 10.76
CA GLN A 173 10.38 10.76 11.95
C GLN A 173 11.36 10.14 12.96
N PRO A 174 11.48 10.69 14.20
CA PRO A 174 12.52 10.29 15.14
C PRO A 174 12.54 8.80 15.54
N ASP A 175 11.38 8.12 15.46
CA ASP A 175 11.29 6.69 15.74
C ASP A 175 11.68 5.80 14.54
N LEU A 176 11.64 6.35 13.32
CA LEU A 176 12.02 5.62 12.11
C LEU A 176 13.47 5.88 11.69
N ALA A 177 13.95 7.11 11.86
CA ALA A 177 15.29 7.54 11.47
C ALA A 177 16.41 6.58 11.91
N PRO A 178 16.41 6.02 13.15
CA PRO A 178 17.46 5.09 13.58
C PRO A 178 17.48 3.79 12.79
N ASN A 179 16.35 3.37 12.22
CA ASN A 179 16.18 2.08 11.55
C ASN A 179 16.14 2.20 10.02
N PHE A 180 16.06 3.42 9.50
CA PHE A 180 15.93 3.68 8.08
C PHE A 180 17.22 3.36 7.30
N ASN A 181 17.10 2.60 6.22
CA ASN A 181 18.21 2.16 5.40
C ASN A 181 18.33 2.97 4.10
N TRP A 182 19.04 4.08 4.16
CA TRP A 182 19.24 4.98 3.02
C TRP A 182 19.88 4.31 1.79
N ALA A 183 20.75 3.31 2.02
CA ALA A 183 21.52 2.69 0.94
C ALA A 183 20.64 1.82 0.02
N LEU A 184 19.65 1.14 0.59
CA LEU A 184 18.76 0.21 -0.11
C LEU A 184 17.44 0.86 -0.53
N SER A 185 17.02 1.94 0.14
CA SER A 185 15.76 2.64 -0.13
C SER A 185 15.74 3.29 -1.52
N ARG A 186 14.59 3.23 -2.19
CA ARG A 186 14.36 3.79 -3.54
C ARG A 186 12.93 4.30 -3.68
N ASN A 187 12.79 5.38 -4.46
CA ASN A 187 11.51 5.83 -5.00
C ASN A 187 11.39 5.40 -6.47
N PHE A 188 10.29 4.71 -6.82
CA PHE A 188 9.94 4.25 -8.16
C PHE A 188 8.68 4.92 -8.73
N ALA A 189 7.97 5.71 -7.91
CA ALA A 189 6.71 6.35 -8.24
C ALA A 189 6.92 7.87 -8.40
N PRO A 190 7.18 8.37 -9.61
CA PRO A 190 7.15 9.81 -9.84
C PRO A 190 5.71 10.31 -9.71
N ASP A 191 5.54 11.52 -9.16
CA ASP A 191 4.23 12.16 -9.03
C ASP A 191 3.59 12.37 -10.38
N ILE A 192 2.30 12.20 -10.42
CA ILE A 192 1.43 12.47 -11.57
C ILE A 192 0.60 13.71 -11.22
N PRO A 193 0.91 14.90 -11.81
CA PRO A 193 0.27 16.16 -11.39
C PRO A 193 -1.26 16.16 -11.41
N GLU A 194 -1.85 15.37 -12.29
CA GLU A 194 -3.30 15.23 -12.41
C GLU A 194 -3.90 14.38 -11.27
N VAL A 195 -3.06 13.65 -10.54
CA VAL A 195 -3.42 12.72 -9.46
C VAL A 195 -2.97 13.26 -8.10
N ASP A 196 -1.68 13.61 -8.02
CA ASP A 196 -1.01 13.97 -6.75
C ASP A 196 -1.03 15.48 -6.50
N GLY A 197 -1.30 16.26 -7.54
CA GLY A 197 -1.16 17.71 -7.50
C GLY A 197 0.19 18.18 -8.07
N PRO A 198 0.50 19.49 -7.95
CA PRO A 198 1.76 20.01 -8.46
C PRO A 198 2.97 19.35 -7.80
N CYS A 199 3.93 18.89 -8.60
CA CYS A 199 5.15 18.27 -8.09
C CYS A 199 5.92 19.22 -7.15
N GLU A 200 6.34 18.74 -5.99
CA GLU A 200 7.17 19.46 -5.01
C GLU A 200 8.58 19.71 -5.54
N VAL A 201 9.07 18.80 -6.38
CA VAL A 201 10.39 18.88 -7.01
C VAL A 201 10.27 18.87 -8.53
N ALA A 202 11.21 19.54 -9.21
CA ALA A 202 11.17 19.71 -10.67
C ALA A 202 11.22 18.40 -11.47
N SER A 203 11.68 17.31 -10.87
CA SER A 203 11.72 15.97 -11.47
C SER A 203 10.43 15.19 -11.30
N CYS A 204 9.48 15.68 -10.49
CA CYS A 204 8.32 14.93 -10.01
C CYS A 204 8.68 13.58 -9.37
N LEU A 205 9.88 13.44 -8.85
CA LEU A 205 10.34 12.25 -8.15
C LEU A 205 10.88 12.66 -6.79
N ASP A 206 10.10 12.45 -5.75
CA ASP A 206 10.47 12.80 -4.40
C ASP A 206 11.78 12.17 -3.97
N PRO A 207 12.56 12.88 -3.13
CA PRO A 207 13.71 12.29 -2.48
C PRO A 207 13.32 11.07 -1.65
N VAL A 208 14.17 10.05 -1.65
CA VAL A 208 14.05 8.94 -0.71
C VAL A 208 13.94 9.46 0.73
N GLY A 209 13.03 8.91 1.50
CA GLY A 209 12.76 9.34 2.87
C GLY A 209 11.66 10.41 2.97
N THR A 210 10.86 10.57 1.91
CA THR A 210 9.67 11.44 1.84
C THR A 210 8.41 10.59 1.73
N ASP A 211 7.37 10.98 2.49
CA ASP A 211 6.04 10.37 2.40
C ASP A 211 4.98 11.46 2.55
N ASP A 212 4.40 11.86 1.44
CA ASP A 212 3.36 12.87 1.37
C ASP A 212 1.94 12.26 1.37
N GLY A 213 1.86 10.92 1.35
CA GLY A 213 0.61 10.16 1.56
C GLY A 213 0.35 9.77 3.01
N GLY A 214 1.41 9.45 3.77
CA GLY A 214 1.38 9.11 5.19
C GLY A 214 1.16 7.63 5.50
N HIS A 215 0.55 6.86 4.60
CA HIS A 215 0.22 5.45 4.82
C HIS A 215 1.48 4.58 5.03
N GLY A 216 2.51 4.74 4.19
CA GLY A 216 3.74 3.96 4.31
C GLY A 216 4.53 4.26 5.59
N THR A 217 4.51 5.50 6.08
CA THR A 217 5.10 5.87 7.37
C THR A 217 4.39 5.17 8.53
N HIS A 218 3.05 5.04 8.48
CA HIS A 218 2.29 4.32 9.48
C HIS A 218 2.62 2.82 9.47
N VAL A 219 2.68 2.21 8.30
CA VAL A 219 3.09 0.82 8.09
C VAL A 219 4.51 0.58 8.62
N ALA A 220 5.46 1.46 8.29
CA ALA A 220 6.86 1.37 8.74
C ALA A 220 6.99 1.40 10.27
N GLY A 221 6.23 2.28 10.94
CA GLY A 221 6.21 2.38 12.40
C GLY A 221 5.71 1.10 13.06
N THR A 222 4.64 0.52 12.54
CA THR A 222 4.10 -0.75 13.04
C THR A 222 5.10 -1.89 12.90
N ILE A 223 5.84 -1.96 11.79
CA ILE A 223 6.90 -2.97 11.59
C ILE A 223 8.05 -2.76 12.56
N GLY A 224 8.62 -1.56 12.58
CA GLY A 224 9.95 -1.41 13.15
C GLY A 224 10.30 0.00 13.65
N ALA A 225 9.36 0.77 14.20
CA ALA A 225 9.72 1.94 14.99
C ALA A 225 10.70 1.54 16.08
N ALA A 226 11.75 2.34 16.28
CA ALA A 226 12.88 1.99 17.13
C ALA A 226 12.49 2.05 18.61
N ALA A 227 12.86 1.02 19.39
CA ALA A 227 12.72 1.06 20.86
C ALA A 227 13.86 1.90 21.45
N ASN A 228 13.67 3.21 21.51
CA ASN A 228 14.71 4.20 21.80
C ASN A 228 14.41 5.09 23.03
N GLY A 229 13.32 4.78 23.77
CA GLY A 229 12.85 5.58 24.91
C GLY A 229 12.02 6.79 24.51
N PHE A 230 11.59 6.87 23.25
CA PHE A 230 10.84 7.96 22.64
C PHE A 230 9.62 7.40 21.89
N GLY A 231 8.55 8.15 21.79
CA GLY A 231 7.38 7.82 20.99
C GLY A 231 6.82 6.41 21.24
N LEU A 232 6.87 5.54 20.25
CA LEU A 232 6.40 4.15 20.30
C LEU A 232 7.40 3.19 19.64
N SER A 233 7.25 1.89 19.90
CA SER A 233 8.10 0.86 19.32
C SER A 233 7.32 -0.12 18.42
N GLY A 234 7.86 -0.47 17.25
CA GLY A 234 7.30 -1.44 16.29
C GLY A 234 7.40 -2.89 16.76
N VAL A 235 6.88 -3.85 16.00
CA VAL A 235 6.94 -5.30 16.29
C VAL A 235 8.40 -5.78 16.38
N ALA A 236 9.24 -5.34 15.47
CA ALA A 236 10.66 -5.68 15.34
C ALA A 236 11.54 -4.41 15.41
N PRO A 237 11.72 -3.80 16.59
CA PRO A 237 12.26 -2.44 16.72
C PRO A 237 13.76 -2.32 16.39
N ASN A 238 14.45 -3.38 16.03
CA ASN A 238 15.87 -3.38 15.71
C ASN A 238 16.19 -3.98 14.33
N VAL A 239 15.26 -3.94 13.38
CA VAL A 239 15.50 -4.31 11.98
C VAL A 239 15.85 -3.10 11.12
N SER A 240 16.29 -3.31 9.89
CA SER A 240 16.48 -2.23 8.90
C SER A 240 15.23 -2.04 8.07
N LEU A 241 14.67 -0.84 8.05
CA LEU A 241 13.53 -0.45 7.24
C LEU A 241 14.01 0.09 5.89
N VAL A 242 13.48 -0.44 4.82
CA VAL A 242 13.82 -0.05 3.44
C VAL A 242 12.58 0.49 2.75
N GLU A 243 12.60 1.75 2.41
CA GLU A 243 11.55 2.35 1.59
C GLU A 243 11.61 1.80 0.17
N LEU A 244 10.46 1.37 -0.32
CA LEU A 244 10.21 1.01 -1.70
C LEU A 244 8.99 1.80 -2.17
N LYS A 245 9.14 3.15 -2.36
CA LYS A 245 8.01 3.98 -2.77
C LYS A 245 7.54 3.52 -4.15
N GLY A 246 6.41 2.82 -4.16
CA GLY A 246 5.74 2.28 -5.35
C GLY A 246 4.32 2.80 -5.50
N GLY A 247 3.84 3.52 -4.48
CA GLY A 247 2.56 4.20 -4.45
C GLY A 247 2.70 5.70 -4.66
N GLN A 248 1.71 6.29 -5.28
CA GLN A 248 1.53 7.73 -5.43
C GLN A 248 1.17 8.37 -4.10
N ASP A 249 1.38 9.67 -3.92
CA ASP A 249 1.00 10.42 -2.71
C ASP A 249 -0.52 10.40 -2.48
N SER A 250 -1.25 10.32 -3.58
CA SER A 250 -2.70 10.12 -3.58
C SER A 250 -3.16 8.74 -3.10
N GLY A 251 -2.24 7.76 -2.99
CA GLY A 251 -2.54 6.40 -2.55
C GLY A 251 -2.80 5.39 -3.67
N TYR A 252 -2.61 5.74 -4.96
CA TYR A 252 -2.70 4.79 -6.07
C TYR A 252 -1.41 4.00 -6.26
N PHE A 253 -1.53 2.73 -6.66
CA PHE A 253 -0.42 1.81 -6.90
C PHE A 253 -0.42 1.28 -8.33
N PHE A 254 0.31 1.94 -9.22
CA PHE A 254 0.40 1.54 -10.61
C PHE A 254 1.40 0.41 -10.85
N LEU A 255 1.15 -0.38 -11.90
CA LEU A 255 1.91 -1.59 -12.21
C LEU A 255 3.42 -1.38 -12.27
N ASN A 256 3.90 -0.35 -12.99
CA ASN A 256 5.33 -0.15 -13.25
C ASN A 256 6.13 0.12 -11.95
N PRO A 257 5.76 1.08 -11.09
CA PRO A 257 6.42 1.31 -9.81
C PRO A 257 6.41 0.06 -8.91
N VAL A 258 5.28 -0.63 -8.81
CA VAL A 258 5.12 -1.84 -7.98
C VAL A 258 6.05 -2.96 -8.45
N VAL A 259 6.08 -3.27 -9.75
CA VAL A 259 6.96 -4.31 -10.31
C VAL A 259 8.44 -3.96 -10.11
N ASN A 260 8.83 -2.71 -10.34
CA ASN A 260 10.21 -2.26 -10.14
C ASN A 260 10.64 -2.34 -8.67
N SER A 261 9.74 -2.03 -7.74
CA SER A 261 9.95 -2.17 -6.29
C SER A 261 10.21 -3.63 -5.91
N LEU A 262 9.39 -4.57 -6.39
CA LEU A 262 9.55 -6.01 -6.14
C LEU A 262 10.85 -6.56 -6.75
N VAL A 263 11.19 -6.15 -7.96
CA VAL A 263 12.45 -6.56 -8.61
C VAL A 263 13.65 -5.98 -7.86
N HIS A 264 13.58 -4.73 -7.41
CA HIS A 264 14.63 -4.13 -6.58
C HIS A 264 14.80 -4.87 -5.24
N ALA A 265 13.70 -5.22 -4.57
CA ALA A 265 13.72 -6.02 -3.35
C ALA A 265 14.47 -7.34 -3.56
N GLY A 266 14.15 -8.07 -4.63
CA GLY A 266 14.83 -9.32 -4.97
C GLY A 266 16.30 -9.15 -5.35
N ARG A 267 16.66 -8.12 -6.12
CA ARG A 267 18.05 -7.82 -6.51
C ARG A 267 18.90 -7.40 -5.30
N SER A 268 18.30 -6.64 -4.39
CA SER A 268 18.95 -6.14 -3.18
C SER A 268 19.03 -7.17 -2.07
N GLY A 269 18.31 -8.31 -2.20
CA GLY A 269 18.29 -9.39 -1.23
C GLY A 269 17.60 -9.00 0.08
N LEU A 270 16.46 -8.31 -0.03
CA LEU A 270 15.62 -8.01 1.14
C LEU A 270 15.03 -9.30 1.71
N ASP A 271 14.81 -9.33 3.03
CA ASP A 271 14.29 -10.53 3.71
C ASP A 271 12.77 -10.61 3.69
N VAL A 272 12.10 -9.47 3.85
CA VAL A 272 10.63 -9.34 3.91
C VAL A 272 10.20 -8.12 3.10
N VAL A 273 9.07 -8.20 2.41
CA VAL A 273 8.38 -7.04 1.82
C VAL A 273 6.92 -7.01 2.28
N ASN A 274 6.49 -5.87 2.81
CA ASN A 274 5.10 -5.57 3.12
C ASN A 274 4.43 -4.88 1.96
N MET A 275 3.21 -5.31 1.61
CA MET A 275 2.38 -4.80 0.52
C MET A 275 0.96 -4.59 1.05
N SER A 276 0.64 -3.34 1.41
CA SER A 276 -0.64 -2.96 2.03
C SER A 276 -1.55 -2.23 1.04
N PHE A 277 -1.74 -2.77 -0.17
CA PHE A 277 -2.48 -2.15 -1.27
C PHE A 277 -3.00 -3.19 -2.27
N TYR A 278 -3.84 -2.76 -3.23
CA TYR A 278 -4.10 -3.46 -4.48
C TYR A 278 -3.52 -2.69 -5.68
N VAL A 279 -3.36 -3.37 -6.83
CA VAL A 279 -2.76 -2.76 -8.04
C VAL A 279 -3.85 -2.08 -8.87
N ASP A 280 -3.78 -0.75 -8.89
CA ASP A 280 -4.72 0.11 -9.62
C ASP A 280 -4.62 -0.07 -11.16
N PRO A 281 -5.72 0.21 -11.86
CA PRO A 281 -6.99 0.79 -11.37
C PRO A 281 -8.10 -0.24 -11.12
N TRP A 282 -7.77 -1.51 -11.08
CA TRP A 282 -8.74 -2.58 -10.96
C TRP A 282 -8.63 -3.25 -9.60
N LEU A 283 -9.69 -3.17 -8.76
CA LEU A 283 -9.75 -3.92 -7.51
C LEU A 283 -9.55 -5.42 -7.78
N TYR A 284 -10.24 -5.93 -8.80
CA TYR A 284 -10.00 -7.27 -9.33
C TYR A 284 -9.52 -7.21 -10.78
N ASN A 285 -8.32 -7.67 -11.05
CA ASN A 285 -7.79 -7.84 -12.40
C ASN A 285 -8.30 -9.15 -13.01
N CYS A 286 -9.03 -9.07 -14.10
CA CYS A 286 -9.71 -10.21 -14.74
C CYS A 286 -9.12 -10.52 -16.12
N THR A 287 -8.96 -11.80 -16.46
CA THR A 287 -8.47 -12.19 -17.79
C THR A 287 -9.52 -12.00 -18.90
N ALA A 288 -10.80 -12.06 -18.56
CA ALA A 288 -11.90 -12.08 -19.53
C ALA A 288 -13.25 -11.66 -18.91
N ASN A 289 -13.31 -10.59 -18.11
CA ASN A 289 -14.58 -10.12 -17.57
C ASN A 289 -15.49 -9.61 -18.69
N PRO A 290 -16.76 -10.09 -18.81
CA PRO A 290 -17.64 -9.74 -19.92
C PRO A 290 -18.11 -8.26 -19.89
N ALA A 291 -18.01 -7.57 -18.77
CA ALA A 291 -18.33 -6.15 -18.65
C ALA A 291 -17.20 -5.24 -19.19
N ASP A 292 -15.98 -5.78 -19.31
CA ASP A 292 -14.81 -5.03 -19.73
C ASP A 292 -14.65 -5.02 -21.26
N SER A 293 -14.15 -3.92 -21.83
CA SER A 293 -13.80 -3.87 -23.25
C SER A 293 -12.62 -4.84 -23.55
N PRO A 294 -12.44 -5.24 -24.82
CA PRO A 294 -11.29 -6.04 -25.22
C PRO A 294 -9.95 -5.42 -24.84
N GLU A 295 -9.83 -4.11 -24.87
CA GLU A 295 -8.65 -3.34 -24.50
C GLU A 295 -8.41 -3.43 -22.99
N ALA A 296 -9.46 -3.20 -22.17
CA ALA A 296 -9.37 -3.32 -20.71
C ALA A 296 -9.01 -4.75 -20.28
N GLN A 297 -9.57 -5.78 -20.94
CA GLN A 297 -9.18 -7.17 -20.69
C GLN A 297 -7.72 -7.44 -21.04
N ALA A 298 -7.21 -6.85 -22.13
CA ALA A 298 -5.80 -7.00 -22.51
C ALA A 298 -4.85 -6.31 -21.51
N GLU A 299 -5.22 -5.14 -21.02
CA GLU A 299 -4.52 -4.41 -19.98
C GLU A 299 -4.43 -5.26 -18.69
N GLN A 300 -5.56 -5.75 -18.20
CA GLN A 300 -5.62 -6.57 -16.98
C GLN A 300 -4.82 -7.87 -17.12
N ARG A 301 -4.83 -8.54 -18.28
CA ARG A 301 -3.95 -9.69 -18.52
C ARG A 301 -2.46 -9.33 -18.40
N THR A 302 -2.09 -8.14 -18.88
CA THR A 302 -0.71 -7.64 -18.75
C THR A 302 -0.35 -7.40 -17.29
N VAL A 303 -1.26 -6.80 -16.49
CA VAL A 303 -1.10 -6.59 -15.03
C VAL A 303 -0.91 -7.93 -14.33
N ILE A 304 -1.82 -8.90 -14.55
CA ILE A 304 -1.78 -10.22 -13.92
C ILE A 304 -0.44 -10.91 -14.18
N GLU A 305 -0.01 -10.97 -15.44
CA GLU A 305 1.21 -11.68 -15.81
C GLU A 305 2.47 -10.97 -15.29
N ALA A 306 2.52 -9.63 -15.33
CA ALA A 306 3.64 -8.86 -14.81
C ALA A 306 3.77 -9.02 -13.29
N MET A 307 2.67 -8.95 -12.56
CA MET A 307 2.65 -9.15 -11.12
C MET A 307 3.08 -10.57 -10.74
N LYS A 308 2.56 -11.60 -11.42
CA LYS A 308 3.00 -12.99 -11.20
C LYS A 308 4.51 -13.15 -11.37
N ARG A 309 5.10 -12.56 -12.40
CA ARG A 309 6.55 -12.62 -12.64
C ARG A 309 7.34 -11.89 -11.57
N ALA A 310 6.91 -10.70 -11.15
CA ALA A 310 7.59 -9.91 -10.13
C ALA A 310 7.57 -10.60 -8.75
N LEU A 311 6.41 -11.13 -8.34
CA LEU A 311 6.25 -11.87 -7.08
C LEU A 311 7.11 -13.16 -7.08
N ASN A 312 7.04 -13.95 -8.16
CA ASN A 312 7.89 -15.13 -8.33
C ASN A 312 9.38 -14.77 -8.29
N PHE A 313 9.79 -13.69 -8.97
CA PHE A 313 11.18 -13.24 -8.97
C PHE A 313 11.65 -12.89 -7.55
N ALA A 314 10.91 -12.03 -6.84
CA ALA A 314 11.25 -11.62 -5.47
C ALA A 314 11.34 -12.84 -4.53
N HIS A 315 10.34 -13.73 -4.54
CA HIS A 315 10.32 -14.94 -3.74
C HIS A 315 11.51 -15.87 -4.05
N HIS A 316 11.82 -16.12 -5.33
CA HIS A 316 12.98 -16.94 -5.72
C HIS A 316 14.33 -16.30 -5.33
N LYS A 317 14.38 -14.98 -5.15
CA LYS A 317 15.55 -14.28 -4.62
C LYS A 317 15.65 -14.31 -3.10
N GLY A 318 14.66 -14.86 -2.42
CA GLY A 318 14.68 -15.05 -0.96
C GLY A 318 13.80 -14.08 -0.18
N VAL A 319 12.94 -13.32 -0.84
CA VAL A 319 12.05 -12.34 -0.20
C VAL A 319 10.77 -13.01 0.28
N THR A 320 10.44 -12.88 1.56
CA THR A 320 9.13 -13.23 2.12
C THR A 320 8.13 -12.13 1.79
N LEU A 321 7.01 -12.47 1.17
CA LEU A 321 6.00 -11.51 0.69
C LEU A 321 4.77 -11.53 1.59
N VAL A 322 4.38 -10.37 2.12
CA VAL A 322 3.21 -10.22 3.00
C VAL A 322 2.25 -9.21 2.38
N GLY A 323 0.98 -9.56 2.23
CA GLY A 323 -0.06 -8.72 1.65
C GLY A 323 -1.29 -8.57 2.55
N SER A 324 -1.92 -7.40 2.51
CA SER A 324 -3.21 -7.16 3.14
C SER A 324 -4.33 -7.80 2.31
N LEU A 325 -5.36 -8.39 2.96
CA LEU A 325 -6.47 -9.04 2.25
C LEU A 325 -7.47 -8.05 1.63
N GLY A 326 -7.41 -6.76 1.99
CA GLY A 326 -8.37 -5.74 1.54
C GLY A 326 -9.52 -5.49 2.52
N ASN A 327 -10.26 -4.40 2.29
CA ASN A 327 -11.19 -3.80 3.24
C ASN A 327 -12.64 -3.74 2.72
N ASN A 328 -13.01 -4.60 1.78
CA ASN A 328 -14.29 -4.58 1.08
C ASN A 328 -15.31 -5.56 1.69
N HIS A 329 -15.02 -6.18 2.85
CA HIS A 329 -15.84 -7.21 3.53
C HIS A 329 -16.24 -8.36 2.59
N GLU A 330 -15.36 -8.71 1.67
CA GLU A 330 -15.56 -9.77 0.68
C GLU A 330 -15.04 -11.13 1.16
N ASP A 331 -15.77 -12.18 0.81
CA ASP A 331 -15.22 -13.54 0.74
C ASP A 331 -14.46 -13.67 -0.59
N LEU A 332 -13.13 -13.65 -0.54
CA LEU A 332 -12.30 -13.68 -1.76
C LEU A 332 -12.44 -14.99 -2.54
N GLY A 333 -12.92 -16.07 -1.91
CA GLY A 333 -13.27 -17.32 -2.58
C GLY A 333 -14.64 -17.28 -3.30
N ALA A 334 -15.46 -16.26 -3.00
CA ALA A 334 -16.79 -16.05 -3.59
C ALA A 334 -17.12 -14.55 -3.72
N PRO A 335 -16.27 -13.77 -4.41
CA PRO A 335 -16.40 -12.32 -4.49
C PRO A 335 -17.69 -11.92 -5.19
N ARG A 336 -18.24 -10.78 -4.76
CA ARG A 336 -19.45 -10.19 -5.32
C ARG A 336 -19.14 -9.36 -6.58
N THR A 337 -20.12 -8.58 -7.02
CA THR A 337 -19.94 -7.63 -8.13
C THR A 337 -19.07 -6.46 -7.66
N ASP A 338 -17.94 -6.23 -8.34
CA ASP A 338 -17.14 -5.03 -8.17
C ASP A 338 -17.87 -3.83 -8.79
N VAL A 339 -18.07 -2.79 -7.99
CA VAL A 339 -18.73 -1.53 -8.40
C VAL A 339 -17.80 -0.32 -8.24
N SER A 340 -16.51 -0.57 -7.94
CA SER A 340 -15.51 0.46 -7.69
C SER A 340 -14.56 0.71 -8.85
N SER A 341 -14.35 -0.28 -9.72
CA SER A 341 -13.39 -0.22 -10.82
C SER A 341 -13.98 0.19 -12.17
N PRO A 342 -13.18 0.83 -13.05
CA PRO A 342 -11.81 1.30 -12.80
C PRO A 342 -11.81 2.56 -11.96
N ASP A 343 -10.76 2.74 -11.16
CA ASP A 343 -10.62 3.85 -10.21
C ASP A 343 -10.24 5.16 -10.90
N TYR A 344 -9.87 5.15 -12.16
CA TYR A 344 -9.45 6.33 -12.88
C TYR A 344 -10.31 6.70 -14.09
N GLY A 345 -10.49 7.98 -14.31
CA GLY A 345 -10.87 8.61 -15.60
C GLY A 345 -12.21 8.27 -16.20
N ALA A 346 -12.94 7.29 -15.67
CA ALA A 346 -14.29 6.92 -16.05
C ALA A 346 -15.11 6.64 -14.79
N ASP A 347 -16.44 6.77 -14.91
CA ASP A 347 -17.31 6.31 -13.83
C ASP A 347 -17.14 4.79 -13.66
N PRO A 348 -16.99 4.27 -12.42
CA PRO A 348 -16.99 2.84 -12.18
C PRO A 348 -18.26 2.19 -12.69
N TYR A 349 -18.17 0.94 -13.11
CA TYR A 349 -19.34 0.19 -13.59
C TYR A 349 -19.39 -1.21 -12.95
N PRO A 350 -20.60 -1.78 -12.81
CA PRO A 350 -20.76 -3.11 -12.21
C PRO A 350 -20.05 -4.18 -13.03
N ARG A 351 -19.12 -4.90 -12.39
CA ARG A 351 -18.33 -5.99 -12.97
C ARG A 351 -18.61 -7.26 -12.17
N PRO A 352 -19.28 -8.29 -12.76
CA PRO A 352 -19.44 -9.58 -12.09
C PRO A 352 -18.05 -10.25 -11.96
N ILE A 353 -17.67 -10.59 -10.74
CA ILE A 353 -16.35 -11.18 -10.47
C ILE A 353 -16.45 -12.70 -10.49
N ASP A 354 -15.67 -13.32 -11.36
CA ASP A 354 -15.47 -14.77 -11.42
C ASP A 354 -14.13 -15.11 -10.75
N ASN A 355 -14.19 -15.71 -9.58
CA ASN A 355 -13.01 -16.09 -8.79
C ASN A 355 -11.97 -16.95 -9.56
N ALA A 356 -12.39 -17.69 -10.58
CA ALA A 356 -11.46 -18.48 -11.39
C ALA A 356 -10.61 -17.64 -12.37
N THR A 357 -11.06 -16.43 -12.69
CA THR A 357 -10.47 -15.59 -13.75
C THR A 357 -10.13 -14.17 -13.34
N CYS A 358 -10.44 -13.80 -12.10
CA CYS A 358 -10.20 -12.48 -11.52
C CYS A 358 -9.40 -12.59 -10.22
N TRP A 359 -8.45 -11.71 -10.00
CA TRP A 359 -7.58 -11.69 -8.82
C TRP A 359 -7.43 -10.29 -8.24
N ASP A 360 -7.55 -10.17 -6.93
CA ASP A 360 -7.06 -9.04 -6.14
C ASP A 360 -5.54 -9.14 -6.00
N LEU A 361 -4.81 -8.30 -6.70
CA LEU A 361 -3.34 -8.31 -6.72
C LEU A 361 -2.77 -7.17 -5.87
N PRO A 362 -1.72 -7.44 -5.04
CA PRO A 362 -0.84 -8.61 -5.06
C PRO A 362 -1.30 -9.79 -4.22
N VAL A 363 -2.32 -9.67 -3.36
CA VAL A 363 -2.60 -10.66 -2.30
C VAL A 363 -3.00 -12.03 -2.81
N GLU A 364 -3.71 -12.12 -3.94
CA GLU A 364 -4.02 -13.37 -4.62
C GLU A 364 -2.91 -13.84 -5.57
N GLY A 365 -1.79 -13.13 -5.61
CA GLY A 365 -0.61 -13.51 -6.37
C GLY A 365 0.19 -14.65 -5.70
N PRO A 366 1.15 -15.26 -6.44
CA PRO A 366 1.92 -16.39 -5.91
C PRO A 366 2.80 -15.97 -4.72
N HIS A 367 2.88 -16.84 -3.71
CA HIS A 367 3.77 -16.73 -2.55
C HIS A 367 3.46 -15.58 -1.59
N VAL A 368 2.30 -14.95 -1.67
CA VAL A 368 1.93 -13.86 -0.78
C VAL A 368 1.22 -14.42 0.46
N ILE A 369 1.69 -14.04 1.64
CA ILE A 369 1.05 -14.30 2.93
C ILE A 369 -0.11 -13.33 3.08
N GLY A 370 -1.35 -13.79 2.87
CA GLY A 370 -2.56 -12.97 2.98
C GLY A 370 -2.99 -12.77 4.44
N VAL A 371 -3.19 -11.51 4.83
CA VAL A 371 -3.45 -11.12 6.22
C VAL A 371 -4.82 -10.47 6.38
N SER A 372 -5.69 -11.06 7.20
CA SER A 372 -6.97 -10.45 7.63
C SER A 372 -6.80 -9.58 8.87
N ALA A 373 -7.77 -8.69 9.12
CA ALA A 373 -7.76 -7.78 10.24
C ALA A 373 -8.68 -8.24 11.39
N VAL A 374 -8.17 -8.10 12.62
CA VAL A 374 -8.96 -8.25 13.85
C VAL A 374 -8.91 -6.98 14.69
N GLY A 375 -9.99 -6.75 15.45
CA GLY A 375 -10.07 -5.70 16.46
C GLY A 375 -9.53 -6.12 17.82
N PRO A 376 -9.56 -5.24 18.84
CA PRO A 376 -9.11 -5.52 20.20
C PRO A 376 -9.81 -6.73 20.87
N SER A 377 -11.05 -7.03 20.48
CA SER A 377 -11.79 -8.21 20.96
C SER A 377 -11.28 -9.54 20.39
N GLY A 378 -10.39 -9.51 19.39
CA GLY A 378 -9.96 -10.68 18.62
C GLY A 378 -10.95 -11.13 17.55
N LYS A 379 -12.09 -10.45 17.41
CA LYS A 379 -13.05 -10.73 16.33
C LYS A 379 -12.54 -10.14 15.00
N LYS A 380 -12.95 -10.78 13.90
CA LYS A 380 -12.73 -10.24 12.55
C LYS A 380 -13.36 -8.85 12.45
N SER A 381 -12.58 -7.84 12.03
CA SER A 381 -13.09 -6.50 11.78
C SER A 381 -14.14 -6.53 10.65
N ASP A 382 -15.19 -5.70 10.77
CA ASP A 382 -16.32 -5.71 9.83
C ASP A 382 -15.90 -5.53 8.37
N TYR A 383 -14.96 -4.62 8.13
CA TYR A 383 -14.45 -4.30 6.78
C TYR A 383 -13.52 -5.37 6.19
N SER A 384 -12.85 -6.21 7.02
CA SER A 384 -11.81 -7.12 6.54
C SER A 384 -12.35 -8.12 5.53
N ASN A 385 -11.68 -8.23 4.38
CA ASN A 385 -11.85 -9.37 3.50
C ASN A 385 -11.46 -10.67 4.22
N TYR A 386 -12.01 -11.79 3.75
CA TYR A 386 -11.88 -13.09 4.37
C TYR A 386 -12.03 -14.20 3.32
N GLY A 387 -12.06 -15.47 3.74
CA GLY A 387 -12.23 -16.62 2.84
C GLY A 387 -11.10 -17.62 2.98
N THR A 388 -11.36 -18.90 2.70
CA THR A 388 -10.38 -19.98 2.94
C THR A 388 -9.34 -20.13 1.85
N GLU A 389 -9.47 -19.43 0.72
CA GLU A 389 -8.57 -19.63 -0.42
C GLU A 389 -7.29 -18.76 -0.30
N GLN A 390 -7.42 -17.50 0.16
CA GLN A 390 -6.32 -16.55 0.13
C GLN A 390 -5.75 -16.21 1.50
N ILE A 391 -6.56 -16.40 2.56
CA ILE A 391 -6.12 -16.09 3.91
C ILE A 391 -4.99 -17.01 4.36
N SER A 392 -3.97 -16.43 4.99
CA SER A 392 -2.91 -17.19 5.65
C SER A 392 -3.01 -17.10 7.16
N VAL A 393 -3.09 -15.88 7.69
CA VAL A 393 -3.20 -15.59 9.13
C VAL A 393 -4.02 -14.33 9.35
N ALA A 394 -4.44 -14.11 10.59
CA ALA A 394 -5.00 -12.84 11.05
C ALA A 394 -3.99 -12.05 11.89
N ALA A 395 -4.16 -10.73 11.93
CA ALA A 395 -3.36 -9.86 12.79
C ALA A 395 -4.16 -8.62 13.23
N PRO A 396 -3.69 -7.86 14.25
CA PRO A 396 -4.32 -6.61 14.66
C PRO A 396 -4.35 -5.59 13.51
N GLY A 397 -5.54 -5.29 13.00
CA GLY A 397 -5.77 -4.27 11.98
C GLY A 397 -6.56 -3.07 12.50
N GLY A 398 -7.08 -3.21 13.72
CA GLY A 398 -7.98 -2.24 14.31
C GLY A 398 -9.43 -2.45 13.89
N TRP A 399 -10.33 -1.96 14.71
CA TRP A 399 -11.75 -1.94 14.41
C TRP A 399 -12.44 -0.86 15.24
N PHE A 400 -12.65 0.32 14.67
CA PHE A 400 -13.25 1.47 15.34
C PHE A 400 -14.57 1.14 16.04
N ARG A 401 -15.38 0.24 15.45
CA ARG A 401 -16.67 -0.19 15.98
C ARG A 401 -16.61 -1.38 16.95
N ASP A 402 -15.42 -1.82 17.34
CA ASP A 402 -15.29 -2.90 18.33
C ASP A 402 -15.83 -2.49 19.70
N GLY A 403 -16.21 -3.48 20.51
CA GLY A 403 -16.70 -3.27 21.86
C GLY A 403 -18.13 -2.72 21.94
N PHE A 404 -19.00 -3.04 20.99
CA PHE A 404 -20.42 -2.64 21.05
C PHE A 404 -21.04 -2.93 22.44
N GLY A 405 -21.74 -1.93 22.98
CA GLY A 405 -22.35 -2.00 24.31
C GLY A 405 -21.40 -1.71 25.48
N THR A 406 -20.14 -1.33 25.18
CA THR A 406 -19.15 -0.91 26.17
C THR A 406 -18.72 0.54 25.94
N ASP A 407 -17.95 1.11 26.84
CA ASP A 407 -17.38 2.46 26.73
C ASP A 407 -16.18 2.56 25.77
N THR A 408 -15.75 1.44 25.17
CA THR A 408 -14.73 1.41 24.10
C THR A 408 -15.32 1.50 22.69
N TYR A 409 -16.63 1.33 22.54
CA TYR A 409 -17.30 1.38 21.23
C TYR A 409 -17.11 2.72 20.54
N ARG A 410 -16.67 2.68 19.27
CA ARG A 410 -16.36 3.86 18.44
C ARG A 410 -15.31 4.78 19.07
N THR A 411 -14.20 4.21 19.48
CA THR A 411 -13.05 4.96 19.98
C THR A 411 -11.84 4.72 19.10
N ASP A 412 -11.03 5.78 18.91
CA ASP A 412 -9.79 5.69 18.12
C ASP A 412 -8.82 4.66 18.73
N ALA A 413 -8.87 4.47 20.04
CA ALA A 413 -8.05 3.47 20.73
C ALA A 413 -8.31 2.02 20.31
N ASN A 414 -9.40 1.73 19.60
CA ASN A 414 -9.64 0.43 18.97
C ASN A 414 -8.89 0.22 17.66
N MET A 415 -8.30 1.28 17.13
CA MET A 415 -7.49 1.25 15.92
C MET A 415 -6.00 1.07 16.24
N ILE A 416 -5.15 1.11 15.24
CA ILE A 416 -3.69 0.92 15.37
C ILE A 416 -3.00 2.27 15.39
N LEU A 417 -2.32 2.57 16.50
CA LEU A 417 -1.47 3.74 16.63
C LEU A 417 -0.10 3.48 16.01
N SER A 418 0.36 4.39 15.15
CA SER A 418 1.71 4.33 14.59
C SER A 418 2.24 5.71 14.20
N THR A 419 3.48 5.76 13.72
CA THR A 419 4.16 6.97 13.24
C THR A 419 3.43 7.57 12.02
N TYR A 420 3.46 8.90 11.90
CA TYR A 420 2.81 9.59 10.78
C TYR A 420 3.56 10.87 10.41
N PRO A 421 3.58 11.29 9.13
CA PRO A 421 4.28 12.52 8.72
C PRO A 421 3.57 13.77 9.25
N LYS A 422 4.34 14.70 9.79
CA LYS A 422 3.81 16.00 10.24
C LYS A 422 3.10 16.76 9.13
N LYS A 423 3.69 16.77 7.91
CA LYS A 423 3.15 17.49 6.75
C LYS A 423 1.72 17.04 6.45
N VAL A 424 1.50 15.74 6.40
CA VAL A 424 0.18 15.17 6.10
C VAL A 424 -0.85 15.57 7.17
N LEU A 425 -0.50 15.49 8.47
CA LEU A 425 -1.39 15.93 9.55
C LEU A 425 -1.71 17.43 9.48
N GLN A 426 -0.79 18.24 8.96
CA GLN A 426 -1.04 19.67 8.73
C GLN A 426 -2.01 19.90 7.56
N GLU A 427 -1.87 19.14 6.48
CA GLU A 427 -2.76 19.18 5.32
C GLU A 427 -4.18 18.68 5.67
N GLU A 428 -4.27 17.66 6.52
CA GLU A 428 -5.54 17.15 7.09
C GLU A 428 -6.17 18.09 8.13
N GLY A 429 -5.44 19.11 8.59
CA GLY A 429 -5.91 20.10 9.55
C GLY A 429 -5.96 19.60 11.00
N SER A 430 -5.31 18.47 11.32
CA SER A 430 -5.21 17.93 12.68
C SER A 430 -4.02 18.47 13.47
N VAL A 431 -3.03 19.04 12.76
CA VAL A 431 -1.87 19.75 13.31
C VAL A 431 -1.79 21.13 12.64
N ASP A 432 -1.51 22.18 13.39
CA ASP A 432 -1.40 23.54 12.88
C ASP A 432 -0.01 23.83 12.25
N GLU A 433 0.16 25.03 11.69
CA GLU A 433 1.42 25.46 11.07
C GLU A 433 2.61 25.45 12.04
N ASN A 434 2.38 25.63 13.34
CA ASN A 434 3.41 25.60 14.38
C ASN A 434 3.76 24.16 14.79
N GLY A 435 2.98 23.18 14.33
CA GLY A 435 3.11 21.78 14.70
C GLY A 435 2.42 21.45 16.03
N ASP A 436 1.44 22.23 16.45
CA ASP A 436 0.63 21.94 17.62
C ASP A 436 -0.66 21.23 17.20
N ILE A 437 -1.12 20.30 18.05
CA ILE A 437 -2.34 19.54 17.78
C ILE A 437 -3.55 20.48 17.86
N VAL A 438 -4.38 20.48 16.82
CA VAL A 438 -5.60 21.29 16.75
C VAL A 438 -6.64 20.77 17.73
N ALA A 439 -7.38 21.70 18.37
CA ALA A 439 -8.40 21.37 19.36
C ALA A 439 -9.45 20.41 18.78
N GLY A 440 -9.67 19.30 19.48
CA GLY A 440 -10.56 18.20 19.07
C GLY A 440 -9.83 16.94 18.59
N PHE A 441 -8.54 17.03 18.27
CA PHE A 441 -7.73 15.88 17.82
C PHE A 441 -6.80 15.31 18.90
N GLU A 442 -6.88 15.75 20.15
CA GLU A 442 -5.98 15.36 21.25
C GLU A 442 -6.07 13.87 21.62
N ASN A 443 -7.15 13.19 21.21
CA ASN A 443 -7.32 11.75 21.43
C ASN A 443 -6.88 10.92 20.23
N SER A 444 -6.79 11.51 19.04
CA SER A 444 -6.50 10.85 17.77
C SER A 444 -5.05 11.03 17.33
N VAL A 445 -4.46 12.19 17.65
CA VAL A 445 -3.09 12.57 17.27
C VAL A 445 -2.23 12.75 18.50
N PHE A 446 -0.99 12.27 18.45
CA PHE A 446 -0.01 12.43 19.53
C PHE A 446 1.27 13.06 18.99
N LYS A 447 1.87 13.92 19.81
CA LYS A 447 3.15 14.59 19.55
C LYS A 447 4.12 14.25 20.67
N GLN A 448 5.30 13.79 20.32
CA GLN A 448 6.43 13.59 21.24
C GLN A 448 7.63 14.38 20.72
N CYS A 449 8.35 15.08 21.60
CA CYS A 449 9.52 15.83 21.20
C CYS A 449 10.74 15.39 21.99
N THR A 450 11.90 15.25 21.33
CA THR A 450 13.18 15.01 21.95
C THR A 450 13.64 16.24 22.73
N ALA A 451 14.61 16.07 23.61
CA ALA A 451 15.24 17.21 24.32
C ALA A 451 15.91 18.23 23.37
N LYS A 452 16.15 17.87 22.11
CA LYS A 452 16.69 18.77 21.07
C LYS A 452 15.62 19.51 20.29
N GLY A 453 14.32 19.25 20.55
CA GLY A 453 13.21 19.86 19.87
C GLY A 453 12.79 19.17 18.56
N GLU A 454 13.34 18.00 18.24
CA GLU A 454 12.87 17.15 17.15
C GLU A 454 11.58 16.45 17.59
N CYS A 455 10.48 16.61 16.84
CA CYS A 455 9.18 16.08 17.22
C CYS A 455 8.71 15.00 16.24
N GLY A 456 8.25 13.86 16.79
CA GLY A 456 7.53 12.83 16.07
C GLY A 456 6.03 12.95 16.29
N TYR A 457 5.26 12.56 15.29
CA TYR A 457 3.80 12.58 15.29
C TYR A 457 3.28 11.17 15.06
N TYR A 458 2.10 10.90 15.62
CA TYR A 458 1.48 9.57 15.62
C TYR A 458 -0.02 9.73 15.50
N THR A 459 -0.66 8.83 14.74
CA THR A 459 -2.11 8.80 14.61
C THR A 459 -2.62 7.36 14.55
N TYR A 460 -3.93 7.20 14.72
CA TYR A 460 -4.61 5.94 14.62
C TYR A 460 -5.16 5.72 13.21
N LEU A 461 -4.92 4.55 12.65
CA LEU A 461 -5.56 4.04 11.44
C LEU A 461 -6.11 2.64 11.68
N GLN A 462 -7.06 2.20 10.83
CA GLN A 462 -7.54 0.83 10.80
C GLN A 462 -7.55 0.31 9.36
N GLY A 463 -7.36 -0.99 9.19
CA GLY A 463 -7.36 -1.64 7.87
C GLY A 463 -6.60 -2.96 7.92
N THR A 464 -6.80 -3.80 6.92
CA THR A 464 -5.89 -4.92 6.66
C THR A 464 -4.48 -4.43 6.36
N SER A 465 -4.36 -3.18 5.89
CA SER A 465 -3.11 -2.42 5.73
C SER A 465 -2.33 -2.24 7.04
N MET A 466 -3.01 -2.23 8.20
CA MET A 466 -2.39 -2.16 9.52
C MET A 466 -2.18 -3.55 10.13
N ALA A 467 -2.89 -4.57 9.63
CA ALA A 467 -2.70 -5.96 10.03
C ALA A 467 -1.42 -6.57 9.40
N SER A 468 -1.22 -6.40 8.11
CA SER A 468 -0.07 -6.96 7.38
C SER A 468 1.30 -6.55 7.93
N PRO A 469 1.56 -5.29 8.39
CA PRO A 469 2.83 -4.91 8.98
C PRO A 469 3.12 -5.61 10.32
N HIS A 470 2.10 -5.99 11.09
CA HIS A 470 2.31 -6.84 12.27
C HIS A 470 2.91 -8.19 11.86
N VAL A 471 2.39 -8.81 10.79
CA VAL A 471 2.91 -10.08 10.26
C VAL A 471 4.30 -9.90 9.66
N SER A 472 4.55 -8.81 8.94
CA SER A 472 5.87 -8.47 8.39
C SER A 472 6.92 -8.30 9.49
N GLY A 473 6.56 -7.65 10.59
CA GLY A 473 7.40 -7.53 11.77
C GLY A 473 7.70 -8.90 12.42
N VAL A 474 6.69 -9.79 12.54
CA VAL A 474 6.90 -11.15 13.06
C VAL A 474 7.76 -11.99 12.11
N ALA A 475 7.57 -11.89 10.80
CA ALA A 475 8.43 -12.53 9.80
C ALA A 475 9.89 -12.07 9.94
N ALA A 476 10.11 -10.77 10.15
CA ALA A 476 11.44 -10.22 10.40
C ALA A 476 12.06 -10.72 11.73
N LEU A 477 11.26 -10.88 12.79
CA LEU A 477 11.72 -11.51 14.04
C LEU A 477 12.08 -12.99 13.84
N ILE A 478 11.33 -13.74 13.01
CA ILE A 478 11.65 -15.13 12.64
C ILE A 478 13.01 -15.19 11.94
N VAL A 479 13.22 -14.32 10.93
CA VAL A 479 14.51 -14.24 10.22
C VAL A 479 15.63 -13.81 11.17
N SER A 480 15.40 -12.83 12.04
CA SER A 480 16.38 -12.37 13.04
C SER A 480 16.81 -13.51 13.97
N LYS A 481 15.85 -14.30 14.44
CA LYS A 481 16.11 -15.38 15.40
C LYS A 481 16.72 -16.63 14.79
N HIS A 482 16.22 -17.03 13.61
CA HIS A 482 16.47 -18.35 13.05
C HIS A 482 17.29 -18.31 11.75
N GLY A 483 17.49 -17.12 11.18
CA GLY A 483 18.27 -16.90 9.97
C GLY A 483 19.71 -17.37 10.12
N LYS A 484 20.36 -17.61 8.99
CA LYS A 484 21.74 -18.06 8.91
C LYS A 484 22.49 -17.23 7.87
N LYS A 485 23.82 -17.27 7.94
CA LYS A 485 24.64 -16.69 6.89
C LYS A 485 24.36 -17.42 5.57
N GLN A 486 23.77 -16.73 4.60
CA GLN A 486 23.45 -17.29 3.27
C GLN A 486 24.37 -16.69 2.21
N GLY A 487 25.08 -17.55 1.47
CA GLY A 487 25.86 -17.19 0.27
C GLY A 487 26.82 -16.01 0.44
N ARG A 488 27.00 -15.24 -0.64
CA ARG A 488 27.88 -14.07 -0.67
C ARG A 488 27.27 -12.82 -0.02
N ASN A 489 25.96 -12.76 0.13
CA ASN A 489 25.20 -11.53 0.36
C ASN A 489 24.60 -11.40 1.77
N GLY A 490 24.92 -12.26 2.73
CA GLY A 490 24.50 -11.88 4.04
C GLY A 490 23.84 -12.93 4.93
N TYR A 491 22.83 -12.50 5.64
CA TYR A 491 22.09 -13.18 6.65
C TYR A 491 20.64 -13.26 6.20
N GLY A 492 19.96 -14.39 6.36
CA GLY A 492 18.57 -14.53 5.92
C GLY A 492 18.01 -15.92 6.18
N MET A 493 16.78 -16.15 5.74
CA MET A 493 16.07 -17.42 5.84
C MET A 493 15.25 -17.64 4.55
N ALA A 494 15.14 -18.88 4.10
CA ALA A 494 14.31 -19.19 2.91
C ALA A 494 12.84 -18.82 3.18
N PRO A 495 12.16 -18.11 2.27
CA PRO A 495 10.78 -17.64 2.47
C PRO A 495 9.81 -18.72 2.90
N ASN A 496 9.81 -19.88 2.23
CA ASN A 496 8.95 -21.01 2.57
C ASN A 496 9.14 -21.50 4.02
N LEU A 497 10.33 -21.36 4.59
CA LEU A 497 10.58 -21.70 6.00
C LEU A 497 10.05 -20.64 6.94
N VAL A 498 10.10 -19.38 6.54
CA VAL A 498 9.47 -18.26 7.29
C VAL A 498 7.97 -18.46 7.33
N GLU A 499 7.34 -18.68 6.17
CA GLU A 499 5.90 -18.94 6.02
C GLU A 499 5.43 -20.13 6.88
N GLN A 500 6.04 -21.29 6.70
CA GLN A 500 5.68 -22.50 7.45
C GLN A 500 5.87 -22.31 8.96
N HIS A 501 6.90 -21.57 9.38
CA HIS A 501 7.14 -21.31 10.78
C HIS A 501 6.10 -20.35 11.34
N LEU A 502 5.76 -19.29 10.61
CA LEU A 502 4.73 -18.33 10.96
C LEU A 502 3.37 -19.02 11.13
N TYR A 503 2.95 -19.84 10.16
CA TYR A 503 1.66 -20.57 10.22
C TYR A 503 1.61 -21.54 11.39
N ARG A 504 2.67 -22.30 11.63
CA ARG A 504 2.73 -23.27 12.71
C ARG A 504 2.75 -22.64 14.11
N THR A 505 3.16 -21.40 14.22
CA THR A 505 3.29 -20.70 15.51
C THR A 505 2.17 -19.70 15.75
N ALA A 506 1.28 -19.49 14.78
CA ALA A 506 0.07 -18.69 14.96
C ALA A 506 -0.81 -19.29 16.07
N ALA A 507 -1.48 -18.43 16.81
CA ALA A 507 -2.42 -18.84 17.87
C ALA A 507 -3.75 -19.24 17.22
N GLU A 508 -4.08 -20.53 17.23
CA GLU A 508 -5.35 -21.03 16.72
C GLU A 508 -6.54 -20.23 17.28
N HIS A 509 -7.46 -19.85 16.42
CA HIS A 509 -8.64 -19.09 16.78
C HIS A 509 -9.88 -19.68 16.10
N ALA A 510 -10.89 -20.04 16.90
CA ALA A 510 -12.10 -20.67 16.40
C ALA A 510 -12.99 -19.68 15.65
N CYS A 511 -13.76 -20.17 14.69
CA CYS A 511 -14.90 -19.42 14.16
C CYS A 511 -15.86 -19.02 15.28
N PRO A 512 -16.59 -17.90 15.14
CA PRO A 512 -17.66 -17.54 16.09
C PRO A 512 -18.79 -18.58 16.07
N GLU A 513 -19.57 -18.62 17.15
CA GLU A 513 -20.81 -19.36 17.22
C GLU A 513 -21.98 -18.39 17.48
N PRO A 514 -22.92 -18.21 16.57
CA PRO A 514 -23.03 -18.89 15.26
C PRO A 514 -21.91 -18.49 14.29
N ARG A 515 -21.64 -19.36 13.29
CA ARG A 515 -20.60 -19.14 12.27
C ARG A 515 -20.86 -17.94 11.36
N LEU A 516 -22.09 -17.53 11.20
CA LEU A 516 -22.46 -16.28 10.56
C LEU A 516 -22.28 -15.16 11.58
N GLN A 517 -21.26 -14.36 11.41
CA GLN A 517 -21.04 -13.17 12.20
C GLN A 517 -21.79 -12.00 11.56
N SER A 518 -22.76 -11.46 12.28
CA SER A 518 -23.49 -10.26 11.90
C SER A 518 -22.87 -9.05 12.59
N TYR A 519 -22.88 -7.92 11.90
CA TYR A 519 -22.39 -6.63 12.38
C TYR A 519 -23.53 -5.60 12.53
N THR A 520 -24.77 -6.07 12.59
CA THR A 520 -25.96 -5.21 12.73
C THR A 520 -25.92 -4.38 14.02
N ASN A 521 -25.42 -4.95 15.12
CA ASN A 521 -25.25 -4.22 16.38
C ASN A 521 -24.25 -3.08 16.27
N GLU A 522 -23.20 -3.27 15.49
CA GLU A 522 -22.15 -2.29 15.22
C GLU A 522 -22.59 -1.24 14.19
N GLY A 523 -23.88 -1.32 13.73
CA GLY A 523 -24.49 -0.36 12.82
C GLY A 523 -24.13 -0.57 11.36
N ARG A 524 -23.83 -1.83 10.98
CA ARG A 524 -23.69 -2.27 9.58
C ARG A 524 -24.99 -2.92 9.11
N ASP A 525 -25.22 -2.92 7.81
CA ASP A 525 -26.27 -3.70 7.18
C ASP A 525 -25.86 -5.16 6.94
N ALA A 526 -26.76 -5.98 6.44
CA ALA A 526 -26.51 -7.40 6.22
C ALA A 526 -25.47 -7.69 5.13
N GLU A 527 -25.05 -6.69 4.39
CA GLU A 527 -23.99 -6.81 3.38
C GLU A 527 -22.63 -7.14 4.04
N PHE A 528 -22.44 -6.68 5.28
CA PHE A 528 -21.24 -6.95 6.06
C PHE A 528 -21.27 -8.33 6.76
N ASP A 529 -22.40 -9.03 6.78
CA ASP A 529 -22.48 -10.34 7.41
C ASP A 529 -21.50 -11.32 6.75
N ALA A 530 -20.68 -11.99 7.57
CA ALA A 530 -19.60 -12.84 7.10
C ALA A 530 -19.74 -14.27 7.67
N TYR A 531 -19.61 -15.27 6.81
CA TYR A 531 -19.66 -16.67 7.22
C TYR A 531 -18.25 -17.26 7.40
N CYS A 532 -17.94 -17.74 8.58
CA CYS A 532 -16.66 -18.38 8.88
C CYS A 532 -16.67 -19.85 8.46
N ALA A 533 -16.11 -20.16 7.30
CA ALA A 533 -15.89 -21.53 6.83
C ALA A 533 -14.63 -22.14 7.47
N GLY A 534 -14.51 -23.47 7.48
CA GLY A 534 -13.31 -24.17 7.94
C GLY A 534 -13.38 -24.73 9.36
N SER A 535 -12.23 -24.94 9.99
CA SER A 535 -12.08 -25.58 11.29
C SER A 535 -11.22 -24.76 12.25
N LEU A 536 -10.96 -25.25 13.46
CA LEU A 536 -10.05 -24.59 14.41
C LEU A 536 -8.63 -24.43 13.84
N ASN A 537 -8.15 -25.45 13.12
CA ASN A 537 -6.78 -25.45 12.61
C ASN A 537 -6.59 -24.53 11.40
N PHE A 538 -7.67 -24.26 10.66
CA PHE A 538 -7.68 -23.35 9.53
C PHE A 538 -9.10 -22.92 9.18
N ASN A 539 -9.36 -21.61 9.13
CA ASN A 539 -10.67 -21.07 8.80
C ASN A 539 -10.62 -19.73 8.07
N GLY A 540 -11.75 -19.35 7.47
CA GLY A 540 -11.83 -18.18 6.58
C GLY A 540 -11.68 -16.82 7.28
N PHE A 541 -11.72 -16.73 8.61
CA PHE A 541 -11.53 -15.45 9.32
C PHE A 541 -10.10 -15.26 9.79
N TYR A 542 -9.45 -16.35 10.22
CA TYR A 542 -8.16 -16.29 10.90
C TYR A 542 -7.05 -17.10 10.21
N GLY A 543 -7.35 -17.80 9.11
CA GLY A 543 -6.39 -18.70 8.48
C GLY A 543 -5.88 -19.74 9.47
N TYR A 544 -4.56 -19.85 9.65
CA TYR A 544 -3.91 -20.69 10.66
C TYR A 544 -4.01 -20.14 12.09
N GLY A 545 -4.59 -18.94 12.27
CA GLY A 545 -4.77 -18.29 13.55
C GLY A 545 -4.29 -16.84 13.57
N ILE A 546 -4.38 -16.19 14.73
CA ILE A 546 -3.80 -14.85 14.93
C ILE A 546 -2.29 -15.01 15.10
N VAL A 547 -1.50 -14.19 14.39
CA VAL A 547 -0.04 -14.25 14.45
C VAL A 547 0.48 -14.07 15.87
N ASP A 548 1.53 -14.80 16.26
CA ASP A 548 2.09 -14.85 17.61
C ASP A 548 3.61 -14.68 17.60
N ALA A 549 4.05 -13.47 17.85
CA ALA A 549 5.48 -13.13 17.84
C ALA A 549 6.31 -13.90 18.86
N TYR A 550 5.76 -14.12 20.07
CA TYR A 550 6.46 -14.87 21.12
C TYR A 550 6.65 -16.34 20.78
N ALA A 551 5.59 -17.00 20.28
CA ALA A 551 5.70 -18.37 19.82
C ALA A 551 6.67 -18.50 18.65
N ALA A 552 6.65 -17.54 17.71
CA ALA A 552 7.54 -17.51 16.56
C ALA A 552 9.04 -17.46 16.93
N VAL A 553 9.43 -16.66 17.91
CA VAL A 553 10.84 -16.57 18.32
C VAL A 553 11.25 -17.67 19.32
N LYS A 554 10.31 -18.21 20.08
CA LYS A 554 10.59 -19.24 21.10
C LYS A 554 10.68 -20.65 20.52
N THR A 555 9.86 -20.94 19.49
CA THR A 555 9.75 -22.27 18.92
C THR A 555 10.88 -22.54 17.92
N PRO A 556 11.60 -23.67 18.01
CA PRO A 556 12.59 -24.00 17.02
C PRO A 556 11.99 -24.23 15.64
N VAL A 557 12.66 -23.74 14.60
CA VAL A 557 12.28 -24.03 13.21
C VAL A 557 12.50 -25.51 12.91
N LYS A 558 11.49 -26.18 12.38
CA LYS A 558 11.62 -27.57 11.90
C LYS A 558 11.91 -27.53 10.41
N PRO A 559 13.04 -28.03 9.92
CA PRO A 559 13.24 -28.20 8.49
C PRO A 559 12.30 -29.29 7.95
N ASN A 560 11.61 -28.97 6.83
CA ASN A 560 10.86 -29.93 6.00
C ASN A 560 9.71 -30.71 6.69
N VAL A 561 8.71 -30.03 7.24
CA VAL A 561 7.38 -30.64 7.37
C VAL A 561 6.50 -29.94 6.32
N ARG A 562 6.12 -30.68 5.25
CA ARG A 562 5.06 -30.19 4.35
C ARG A 562 3.79 -29.98 5.17
N PRO A 563 3.05 -28.88 4.93
CA PRO A 563 1.77 -28.64 5.58
C PRO A 563 0.77 -29.75 5.24
#